data_ebbbfb453ec8182b211f59d050bb1ea3
#
_entry.id   ebbbfb453ec8182b211f59d050bb1ea3
#
_cell.length_a   1.000
_cell.length_b   1.000
_cell.length_c   1.000
_cell.angle_alpha   90.00
_cell.angle_beta   90.00
_cell.angle_gamma   90.00
#
_symmetry.space_group_name_H-M   'P 1'
#
loop_
_entity.id
_entity.type
_entity.pdbx_description
1 polymer ?
#
loop_
_entity_poly.entity_id
_entity_poly.type
_entity_poly.pdbx_seq_one_letter_code
_entity_poly.pdbx_strand_id
1 'polypeptide(L)'
;MRNHPRFSGVRIYALAALIGAGAGFLSELIQKPLSRDSSWEDVAADTIGVVCALASYALFDRRSNLRAWHRIGALVVAASCIAIFITPIVRMARAYVHRNAQFPVLADFHSRIELYWTLSVGVNREIVDNALEVELVADEFPGVAFHEPVPDWRRYKILVIDVENPEGEPLNLGVRVHDRQHNRAFNDRFNRRFKLEPFERRTLRITLEDIRHGPRQRLMDMAHISDITLFRGDPEGSRRLRVYSLRLE
;
A
#
# COMPACT_ATOMS: atom_id res chain seq x y z
N MET A 1 -9.21 48.73 -37.51
CA MET A 1 -8.56 47.50 -37.02
C MET A 1 -8.61 47.51 -35.49
N ARG A 2 -9.47 46.69 -34.86
CA ARG A 2 -9.59 46.61 -33.41
C ARG A 2 -8.38 45.79 -32.87
N ASN A 3 -7.50 46.47 -32.11
CA ASN A 3 -6.47 45.81 -31.33
C ASN A 3 -7.14 44.97 -30.23
N HIS A 4 -7.32 43.67 -30.46
CA HIS A 4 -7.61 42.75 -29.38
C HIS A 4 -6.39 42.69 -28.42
N PRO A 5 -6.58 42.85 -27.11
CA PRO A 5 -5.49 42.72 -26.18
C PRO A 5 -4.92 41.33 -26.33
N ARG A 6 -3.68 41.20 -26.85
CA ARG A 6 -2.93 39.97 -26.86
C ARG A 6 -2.57 39.66 -25.40
N PHE A 7 -3.32 38.76 -24.79
CA PHE A 7 -2.88 38.19 -23.52
C PHE A 7 -1.44 37.70 -23.70
N SER A 8 -0.52 38.12 -22.82
CA SER A 8 0.86 37.60 -22.87
C SER A 8 0.80 36.10 -22.68
N GLY A 9 1.65 35.33 -23.40
CA GLY A 9 1.59 33.87 -23.42
C GLY A 9 1.51 33.23 -22.01
N VAL A 10 2.24 33.77 -21.03
CA VAL A 10 2.23 33.29 -19.63
C VAL A 10 0.85 33.39 -18.95
N ARG A 11 0.11 34.47 -19.21
CA ARG A 11 -1.21 34.68 -18.62
C ARG A 11 -2.25 33.67 -19.11
N ILE A 12 -2.13 33.22 -20.36
CA ILE A 12 -3.02 32.19 -20.94
C ILE A 12 -2.80 30.87 -20.24
N TYR A 13 -1.55 30.50 -20.00
CA TYR A 13 -1.21 29.26 -19.27
C TYR A 13 -1.66 29.29 -17.81
N ALA A 14 -1.48 30.44 -17.12
CA ALA A 14 -1.96 30.63 -15.77
C ALA A 14 -3.50 30.49 -15.66
N LEU A 15 -4.23 31.12 -16.62
CA LEU A 15 -5.68 31.01 -16.66
C LEU A 15 -6.16 29.60 -16.97
N ALA A 16 -5.52 28.91 -17.91
CA ALA A 16 -5.83 27.52 -18.22
C ALA A 16 -5.54 26.58 -17.01
N ALA A 17 -4.46 26.82 -16.25
CA ALA A 17 -4.17 26.08 -15.03
C ALA A 17 -5.25 26.29 -13.96
N LEU A 18 -5.70 27.54 -13.76
CA LEU A 18 -6.78 27.85 -12.81
C LEU A 18 -8.12 27.20 -13.21
N ILE A 19 -8.45 27.23 -14.49
CA ILE A 19 -9.68 26.60 -15.02
C ILE A 19 -9.59 25.06 -14.82
N GLY A 20 -8.45 24.45 -15.17
CA GLY A 20 -8.27 23.00 -15.01
C GLY A 20 -8.31 22.55 -13.55
N ALA A 21 -7.62 23.26 -12.66
CA ALA A 21 -7.66 22.96 -11.22
C ALA A 21 -9.08 23.17 -10.65
N GLY A 22 -9.78 24.22 -11.08
CA GLY A 22 -11.17 24.47 -10.70
C GLY A 22 -12.13 23.37 -11.18
N ALA A 23 -11.93 22.84 -12.37
CA ALA A 23 -12.72 21.72 -12.90
C ALA A 23 -12.48 20.43 -12.10
N GLY A 24 -11.22 20.12 -11.73
CA GLY A 24 -10.88 18.98 -10.84
C GLY A 24 -11.58 19.13 -9.49
N PHE A 25 -11.50 20.29 -8.86
CA PHE A 25 -12.18 20.56 -7.59
C PHE A 25 -13.71 20.42 -7.68
N LEU A 26 -14.32 20.93 -8.76
CA LEU A 26 -15.76 20.80 -9.00
C LEU A 26 -16.17 19.34 -9.22
N SER A 27 -15.35 18.56 -9.91
CA SER A 27 -15.55 17.11 -10.08
C SER A 27 -15.67 16.41 -8.72
N GLU A 28 -14.76 16.67 -7.80
CA GLU A 28 -14.78 16.12 -6.44
C GLU A 28 -16.03 16.53 -5.64
N LEU A 29 -16.44 17.80 -5.76
CA LEU A 29 -17.67 18.27 -5.11
C LEU A 29 -18.93 17.54 -5.63
N ILE A 30 -18.97 17.23 -6.92
CA ILE A 30 -20.09 16.49 -7.54
C ILE A 30 -20.08 15.02 -7.12
N GLN A 31 -18.91 14.43 -6.84
CA GLN A 31 -18.77 13.02 -6.45
C GLN A 31 -19.18 12.77 -4.99
N LYS A 32 -19.06 13.75 -4.10
CA LYS A 32 -19.48 13.63 -2.68
C LYS A 32 -20.88 13.06 -2.46
N PRO A 33 -21.94 13.56 -3.12
CA PRO A 33 -23.29 13.01 -2.93
C PRO A 33 -23.50 11.64 -3.57
N LEU A 34 -22.54 11.13 -4.38
CA LEU A 34 -22.63 9.85 -5.06
C LEU A 34 -21.95 8.69 -4.28
N SER A 35 -21.71 8.88 -2.97
CA SER A 35 -21.09 7.90 -2.08
C SER A 35 -19.68 7.45 -2.52
N ARG A 36 -18.96 8.30 -3.24
CA ARG A 36 -17.58 8.08 -3.62
C ARG A 36 -16.69 8.88 -2.68
N ASP A 37 -15.67 8.24 -2.11
CA ASP A 37 -14.72 8.90 -1.23
C ASP A 37 -13.97 9.98 -2.01
N SER A 38 -14.30 11.25 -1.74
CA SER A 38 -13.57 12.39 -2.29
C SER A 38 -12.34 12.66 -1.42
N SER A 39 -11.16 12.67 -2.01
CA SER A 39 -9.92 12.92 -1.28
C SER A 39 -9.23 14.21 -1.77
N TRP A 40 -8.56 14.91 -0.86
CA TRP A 40 -7.68 16.01 -1.23
C TRP A 40 -6.50 15.55 -2.10
N GLU A 41 -6.14 14.28 -2.00
CA GLU A 41 -5.10 13.64 -2.80
C GLU A 41 -5.50 13.59 -4.28
N ASP A 42 -6.77 13.31 -4.59
CA ASP A 42 -7.29 13.28 -5.96
C ASP A 42 -7.29 14.69 -6.56
N VAL A 43 -7.72 15.72 -5.80
CA VAL A 43 -7.64 17.12 -6.24
C VAL A 43 -6.19 17.54 -6.52
N ALA A 44 -5.26 17.13 -5.67
CA ALA A 44 -3.84 17.43 -5.86
C ALA A 44 -3.28 16.71 -7.10
N ALA A 45 -3.63 15.45 -7.32
CA ALA A 45 -3.21 14.67 -8.49
C ALA A 45 -3.73 15.31 -9.80
N ASP A 46 -5.00 15.68 -9.85
CA ASP A 46 -5.61 16.37 -11.00
C ASP A 46 -4.91 17.69 -11.29
N THR A 47 -4.67 18.50 -10.25
CA THR A 47 -3.97 19.79 -10.38
C THR A 47 -2.56 19.60 -10.93
N ILE A 48 -1.80 18.63 -10.40
CA ILE A 48 -0.45 18.31 -10.90
C ILE A 48 -0.51 17.84 -12.36
N GLY A 49 -1.52 17.03 -12.72
CA GLY A 49 -1.75 16.59 -14.10
C GLY A 49 -1.97 17.77 -15.06
N VAL A 50 -2.82 18.72 -14.69
CA VAL A 50 -3.09 19.94 -15.48
C VAL A 50 -1.81 20.77 -15.63
N VAL A 51 -1.06 21.00 -14.54
CA VAL A 51 0.20 21.75 -14.55
C VAL A 51 1.24 21.06 -15.43
N CYS A 52 1.35 19.73 -15.36
CA CYS A 52 2.24 18.93 -16.20
C CYS A 52 1.89 19.09 -17.69
N ALA A 53 0.62 18.94 -18.03
CA ALA A 53 0.15 19.08 -19.42
C ALA A 53 0.44 20.48 -19.98
N LEU A 54 0.13 21.53 -19.23
CA LEU A 54 0.36 22.92 -19.65
C LEU A 54 1.85 23.25 -19.76
N ALA A 55 2.67 22.78 -18.83
CA ALA A 55 4.12 22.95 -18.87
C ALA A 55 4.71 22.22 -20.09
N SER A 56 4.27 20.99 -20.35
CA SER A 56 4.69 20.23 -21.53
C SER A 56 4.26 20.92 -22.83
N TYR A 57 3.02 21.42 -22.90
CA TYR A 57 2.54 22.15 -24.06
C TYR A 57 3.36 23.43 -24.31
N ALA A 58 3.70 24.17 -23.25
CA ALA A 58 4.49 25.40 -23.34
C ALA A 58 5.90 25.18 -23.95
N LEU A 59 6.47 23.99 -23.82
CA LEU A 59 7.76 23.65 -24.43
C LEU A 59 7.68 23.64 -25.97
N PHE A 60 6.56 23.14 -26.52
CA PHE A 60 6.37 22.94 -27.96
C PHE A 60 5.60 24.10 -28.63
N ASP A 61 4.98 24.99 -27.84
CA ASP A 61 4.21 26.13 -28.39
C ASP A 61 5.18 27.18 -28.96
N ARG A 62 5.28 27.14 -30.28
CA ARG A 62 6.08 28.12 -31.05
C ARG A 62 5.36 29.46 -31.27
N ARG A 63 4.05 29.53 -31.01
CA ARG A 63 3.24 30.74 -31.21
C ARG A 63 3.28 31.65 -29.99
N SER A 64 3.55 31.12 -28.81
CA SER A 64 3.80 31.92 -27.62
C SER A 64 5.23 32.49 -27.69
N ASN A 65 5.38 33.81 -27.66
CA ASN A 65 6.68 34.48 -27.59
C ASN A 65 7.32 34.30 -26.19
N LEU A 66 7.39 33.02 -25.71
CA LEU A 66 8.01 32.68 -24.43
C LEU A 66 9.54 32.86 -24.53
N ARG A 67 10.12 33.61 -23.61
CA ARG A 67 11.58 33.75 -23.49
C ARG A 67 12.19 32.39 -23.09
N ALA A 68 13.47 32.16 -23.44
CA ALA A 68 14.17 30.91 -23.17
C ALA A 68 14.05 30.45 -21.71
N TRP A 69 14.16 31.35 -20.73
CA TRP A 69 14.06 31.03 -19.31
C TRP A 69 12.65 30.53 -18.89
N HIS A 70 11.57 30.99 -19.53
CA HIS A 70 10.22 30.44 -19.30
C HIS A 70 10.12 28.99 -19.79
N ARG A 71 10.77 28.67 -20.92
CA ARG A 71 10.80 27.29 -21.44
C ARG A 71 11.62 26.37 -20.54
N ILE A 72 12.76 26.88 -20.01
CA ILE A 72 13.53 26.12 -18.99
C ILE A 72 12.67 25.87 -17.75
N GLY A 73 11.98 26.89 -17.25
CA GLY A 73 11.05 26.74 -16.13
C GLY A 73 9.93 25.71 -16.41
N ALA A 74 9.33 25.76 -17.60
CA ALA A 74 8.32 24.78 -18.02
C ALA A 74 8.89 23.35 -18.10
N LEU A 75 10.13 23.17 -18.57
CA LEU A 75 10.80 21.88 -18.60
C LEU A 75 11.01 21.35 -17.18
N VAL A 76 11.50 22.17 -16.26
CA VAL A 76 11.71 21.78 -14.85
C VAL A 76 10.38 21.37 -14.22
N VAL A 77 9.33 22.17 -14.42
CA VAL A 77 7.98 21.87 -13.89
C VAL A 77 7.45 20.54 -14.46
N ALA A 78 7.51 20.35 -15.77
CA ALA A 78 7.05 19.11 -16.40
C ALA A 78 7.84 17.89 -15.90
N ALA A 79 9.17 17.99 -15.82
CA ALA A 79 10.01 16.92 -15.30
C ALA A 79 9.70 16.60 -13.83
N SER A 80 9.48 17.63 -13.00
CA SER A 80 9.11 17.44 -11.59
C SER A 80 7.75 16.74 -11.44
N CYS A 81 6.74 17.17 -12.21
CA CYS A 81 5.42 16.51 -12.21
C CYS A 81 5.53 15.04 -12.63
N ILE A 82 6.26 14.75 -13.70
CA ILE A 82 6.51 13.37 -14.16
C ILE A 82 7.21 12.56 -13.07
N ALA A 83 8.24 13.12 -12.43
CA ALA A 83 8.96 12.45 -11.34
C ALA A 83 8.04 12.12 -10.15
N ILE A 84 7.13 13.03 -9.76
CA ILE A 84 6.14 12.80 -8.71
C ILE A 84 5.26 11.58 -9.03
N PHE A 85 4.76 11.48 -10.27
CA PHE A 85 3.91 10.35 -10.68
C PHE A 85 4.67 9.03 -10.87
N ILE A 86 5.89 9.08 -11.40
CA ILE A 86 6.68 7.87 -11.67
C ILE A 86 7.31 7.29 -10.40
N THR A 87 7.70 8.14 -9.45
CA THR A 87 8.38 7.70 -8.23
C THR A 87 7.64 6.61 -7.45
N PRO A 88 6.34 6.71 -7.12
CA PRO A 88 5.62 5.65 -6.42
C PRO A 88 5.55 4.36 -7.24
N ILE A 89 5.38 4.45 -8.56
CA ILE A 89 5.34 3.28 -9.46
C ILE A 89 6.69 2.55 -9.45
N VAL A 90 7.79 3.29 -9.55
CA VAL A 90 9.14 2.71 -9.50
C VAL A 90 9.43 2.09 -8.12
N ARG A 91 9.00 2.74 -7.04
CA ARG A 91 9.15 2.20 -5.68
C ARG A 91 8.37 0.89 -5.53
N MET A 92 7.12 0.85 -5.99
CA MET A 92 6.29 -0.36 -5.97
C MET A 92 6.92 -1.47 -6.83
N ALA A 93 7.36 -1.18 -8.06
CA ALA A 93 8.02 -2.16 -8.91
C ALA A 93 9.29 -2.74 -8.25
N ARG A 94 10.11 -1.88 -7.62
CA ARG A 94 11.28 -2.33 -6.85
C ARG A 94 10.89 -3.21 -5.67
N ALA A 95 9.80 -2.88 -4.98
CA ALA A 95 9.29 -3.69 -3.88
C ALA A 95 8.92 -5.09 -4.34
N TYR A 96 8.19 -5.23 -5.46
CA TYR A 96 7.83 -6.53 -6.01
C TYR A 96 9.05 -7.32 -6.51
N VAL A 97 10.04 -6.67 -7.11
CA VAL A 97 11.31 -7.32 -7.51
C VAL A 97 12.05 -7.83 -6.27
N HIS A 98 12.16 -7.03 -5.23
CA HIS A 98 12.80 -7.42 -3.97
C HIS A 98 12.08 -8.60 -3.33
N ARG A 99 10.74 -8.54 -3.19
CA ARG A 99 9.92 -9.63 -2.68
C ARG A 99 10.16 -10.96 -3.41
N ASN A 100 10.22 -10.92 -4.74
CA ASN A 100 10.43 -12.12 -5.53
C ASN A 100 11.86 -12.66 -5.40
N ALA A 101 12.84 -11.78 -5.22
CA ALA A 101 14.25 -12.15 -5.09
C ALA A 101 14.57 -12.80 -3.74
N GLN A 102 13.89 -12.38 -2.66
CA GLN A 102 14.11 -12.94 -1.33
C GLN A 102 13.35 -14.25 -1.06
N PHE A 103 12.37 -14.61 -1.94
CA PHE A 103 11.59 -15.83 -1.78
C PHE A 103 12.49 -17.07 -1.63
N PRO A 104 12.28 -17.97 -0.65
CA PRO A 104 11.07 -18.22 0.12
C PRO A 104 10.89 -17.40 1.41
N VAL A 105 11.76 -16.42 1.69
CA VAL A 105 11.50 -15.43 2.73
C VAL A 105 10.37 -14.51 2.24
N LEU A 106 9.28 -14.44 2.99
CA LEU A 106 8.11 -13.62 2.67
C LEU A 106 8.26 -12.20 3.20
N ALA A 107 8.89 -12.05 4.38
CA ALA A 107 9.30 -10.79 4.97
C ALA A 107 10.35 -11.05 6.07
N ASP A 108 11.35 -10.17 6.21
CA ASP A 108 12.36 -10.22 7.29
C ASP A 108 12.69 -8.85 7.91
N PHE A 109 12.08 -7.79 7.39
CA PHE A 109 12.11 -6.41 7.87
C PHE A 109 13.50 -5.76 7.93
N HIS A 110 14.47 -6.27 7.17
CA HIS A 110 15.76 -5.63 6.97
C HIS A 110 15.67 -4.39 6.08
N SER A 111 14.56 -4.22 5.37
CA SER A 111 14.33 -3.09 4.49
C SER A 111 12.94 -2.47 4.65
N ARG A 112 12.86 -1.14 4.69
CA ARG A 112 11.57 -0.42 4.67
C ARG A 112 10.76 -0.65 3.41
N ILE A 113 11.35 -1.20 2.35
CA ILE A 113 10.65 -1.55 1.12
C ILE A 113 9.57 -2.62 1.37
N GLU A 114 9.71 -3.42 2.41
CA GLU A 114 8.76 -4.46 2.78
C GLU A 114 7.43 -3.93 3.28
N LEU A 115 7.38 -2.67 3.70
CA LEU A 115 6.13 -2.01 4.04
C LEU A 115 5.18 -1.81 2.85
N TYR A 116 5.66 -1.96 1.60
CA TYR A 116 4.80 -1.82 0.41
C TYR A 116 3.79 -2.96 0.24
N TRP A 117 4.11 -4.16 0.70
CA TRP A 117 3.17 -5.29 0.66
C TRP A 117 2.63 -5.68 2.04
N THR A 118 2.92 -4.87 3.06
CA THR A 118 2.31 -4.98 4.37
C THR A 118 1.19 -3.96 4.48
N LEU A 119 -0.03 -4.39 4.74
CA LEU A 119 -1.16 -3.49 5.03
C LEU A 119 -1.50 -3.55 6.51
N SER A 120 -1.84 -2.41 7.08
CA SER A 120 -2.35 -2.33 8.45
C SER A 120 -3.83 -1.99 8.42
N VAL A 121 -4.63 -2.71 9.20
CA VAL A 121 -6.04 -2.41 9.43
C VAL A 121 -6.17 -1.95 10.87
N GLY A 122 -6.49 -0.65 11.06
CA GLY A 122 -6.66 -0.06 12.39
C GLY A 122 -5.42 -0.12 13.28
N VAL A 123 -4.20 -0.07 12.70
CA VAL A 123 -2.96 -0.22 13.47
C VAL A 123 -1.86 0.71 12.96
N ASN A 124 -1.03 1.20 13.88
CA ASN A 124 0.24 1.84 13.57
C ASN A 124 1.31 0.77 13.38
N ARG A 125 2.23 0.98 12.43
CA ARG A 125 3.33 0.06 12.17
C ARG A 125 4.61 0.80 11.83
N GLU A 126 5.72 0.28 12.32
CA GLU A 126 7.05 0.76 11.96
C GLU A 126 8.08 -0.37 12.01
N ILE A 127 9.22 -0.19 11.35
CA ILE A 127 10.33 -1.12 11.44
C ILE A 127 11.32 -0.56 12.45
N VAL A 128 11.53 -1.34 13.53
CA VAL A 128 12.46 -1.05 14.61
C VAL A 128 13.34 -2.29 14.82
N ASP A 129 14.65 -2.12 14.80
CA ASP A 129 15.64 -3.20 15.05
C ASP A 129 15.42 -4.46 14.19
N ASN A 130 15.15 -4.28 12.89
CA ASN A 130 14.84 -5.35 11.94
C ASN A 130 13.63 -6.20 12.33
N ALA A 131 12.66 -5.60 13.00
CA ALA A 131 11.35 -6.18 13.27
C ALA A 131 10.25 -5.20 12.90
N LEU A 132 9.13 -5.70 12.42
CA LEU A 132 7.92 -4.91 12.26
C LEU A 132 7.23 -4.81 13.63
N GLU A 133 7.28 -3.64 14.23
CA GLU A 133 6.48 -3.33 15.42
C GLU A 133 5.09 -2.87 14.98
N VAL A 134 4.06 -3.52 15.52
CA VAL A 134 2.66 -3.28 15.20
C VAL A 134 1.92 -2.94 16.49
N GLU A 135 1.31 -1.76 16.54
CA GLU A 135 0.41 -1.35 17.62
C GLU A 135 -1.03 -1.76 17.26
N LEU A 136 -1.50 -2.83 17.87
CA LEU A 136 -2.85 -3.36 17.70
C LEU A 136 -3.82 -2.55 18.58
N VAL A 137 -4.40 -1.48 18.03
CA VAL A 137 -5.35 -0.62 18.75
C VAL A 137 -6.66 -1.35 19.05
N ALA A 138 -7.47 -0.78 19.96
CA ALA A 138 -8.79 -1.34 20.29
C ALA A 138 -9.75 -1.14 19.11
N ASP A 139 -9.86 -2.14 18.24
CA ASP A 139 -10.76 -2.21 17.10
C ASP A 139 -11.28 -3.65 17.01
N GLU A 140 -12.25 -3.91 16.15
CA GLU A 140 -12.93 -5.22 16.05
C GLU A 140 -11.95 -6.36 15.70
N PHE A 141 -11.00 -6.14 14.80
CA PHE A 141 -9.94 -7.10 14.45
C PHE A 141 -8.65 -6.38 13.99
N PRO A 142 -7.93 -5.71 14.90
CA PRO A 142 -6.72 -5.01 14.52
C PRO A 142 -5.65 -6.00 14.09
N GLY A 143 -4.96 -5.70 13.01
CA GLY A 143 -3.97 -6.62 12.48
C GLY A 143 -3.11 -6.06 11.37
N VAL A 144 -2.09 -6.83 11.01
CA VAL A 144 -1.23 -6.58 9.88
C VAL A 144 -1.39 -7.69 8.85
N ALA A 145 -1.62 -7.30 7.61
CA ALA A 145 -1.77 -8.20 6.49
C ALA A 145 -0.54 -8.11 5.57
N PHE A 146 -0.05 -9.25 5.14
CA PHE A 146 0.99 -9.40 4.11
C PHE A 146 0.28 -9.75 2.81
N HIS A 147 0.03 -8.70 2.04
CA HIS A 147 -0.71 -8.80 0.79
C HIS A 147 0.16 -9.32 -0.35
N GLU A 148 -0.48 -10.10 -1.23
CA GLU A 148 0.13 -10.62 -2.44
C GLU A 148 1.52 -11.23 -2.20
N PRO A 149 1.70 -12.16 -1.24
CA PRO A 149 2.96 -12.88 -1.11
C PRO A 149 3.27 -13.60 -2.43
N VAL A 150 4.52 -14.05 -2.64
CA VAL A 150 4.78 -14.94 -3.77
C VAL A 150 3.80 -16.11 -3.70
N PRO A 151 2.92 -16.31 -4.72
CA PRO A 151 1.66 -17.04 -4.53
C PRO A 151 1.82 -18.56 -4.49
N ASP A 152 2.85 -19.13 -5.13
CA ASP A 152 3.01 -20.59 -5.26
C ASP A 152 3.80 -21.20 -4.12
N TRP A 153 3.07 -21.85 -3.19
CA TRP A 153 3.62 -22.48 -2.01
C TRP A 153 3.71 -24.02 -2.11
N ARG A 154 3.33 -24.60 -3.24
CA ARG A 154 3.24 -26.07 -3.41
C ARG A 154 4.53 -26.85 -3.15
N ARG A 155 5.70 -26.19 -3.27
CA ARG A 155 7.02 -26.83 -3.07
C ARG A 155 7.49 -26.83 -1.63
N TYR A 156 6.78 -26.18 -0.73
CA TYR A 156 7.11 -26.01 0.67
C TYR A 156 6.19 -26.84 1.57
N LYS A 157 6.56 -27.00 2.83
CA LYS A 157 5.82 -27.80 3.78
C LYS A 157 5.34 -27.04 4.99
N ILE A 158 6.04 -25.97 5.36
CA ILE A 158 5.81 -25.26 6.62
C ILE A 158 5.86 -23.75 6.37
N LEU A 159 4.86 -23.03 6.90
CA LEU A 159 4.94 -21.60 7.10
C LEU A 159 5.53 -21.36 8.50
N VAL A 160 6.61 -20.62 8.55
CA VAL A 160 7.31 -20.24 9.78
C VAL A 160 7.14 -18.74 10.00
N ILE A 161 6.70 -18.37 11.21
CA ILE A 161 6.49 -16.97 11.60
C ILE A 161 7.20 -16.74 12.92
N ASP A 162 8.16 -15.83 12.97
CA ASP A 162 8.89 -15.47 14.18
C ASP A 162 8.30 -14.17 14.76
N VAL A 163 7.71 -14.26 15.93
CA VAL A 163 6.96 -13.19 16.58
C VAL A 163 7.34 -13.04 18.04
N GLU A 164 7.07 -11.87 18.59
CA GLU A 164 7.26 -11.55 20.01
C GLU A 164 6.07 -10.76 20.54
N ASN A 165 5.63 -11.11 21.73
CA ASN A 165 4.79 -10.28 22.58
C ASN A 165 5.71 -9.41 23.45
N PRO A 166 5.92 -8.12 23.17
CA PRO A 166 6.83 -7.27 23.94
C PRO A 166 6.22 -6.73 25.24
N GLU A 167 5.01 -7.16 25.59
CA GLU A 167 4.25 -6.63 26.73
C GLU A 167 4.10 -7.63 27.88
N GLY A 168 3.76 -7.08 29.07
CA GLY A 168 3.62 -7.86 30.31
C GLY A 168 2.29 -8.60 30.44
N GLU A 169 1.45 -8.62 29.40
CA GLU A 169 0.17 -9.33 29.39
C GLU A 169 0.12 -10.33 28.22
N PRO A 170 -0.58 -11.45 28.35
CA PRO A 170 -0.71 -12.42 27.27
C PRO A 170 -1.37 -11.83 26.04
N LEU A 171 -0.95 -12.25 24.84
CA LEU A 171 -1.52 -11.86 23.57
C LEU A 171 -2.11 -13.07 22.85
N ASN A 172 -3.41 -13.01 22.51
CA ASN A 172 -4.04 -14.00 21.64
C ASN A 172 -3.88 -13.60 20.17
N LEU A 173 -2.88 -14.17 19.52
CA LEU A 173 -2.54 -13.89 18.12
C LEU A 173 -3.28 -14.85 17.19
N GLY A 174 -4.06 -14.31 16.26
CA GLY A 174 -4.65 -15.04 15.16
C GLY A 174 -3.75 -15.02 13.93
N VAL A 175 -3.59 -16.15 13.27
CA VAL A 175 -2.96 -16.28 11.96
C VAL A 175 -4.04 -16.69 10.97
N ARG A 176 -4.23 -15.90 9.92
CA ARG A 176 -5.16 -16.15 8.82
C ARG A 176 -4.38 -16.28 7.53
N VAL A 177 -4.76 -17.24 6.69
CA VAL A 177 -4.25 -17.37 5.34
C VAL A 177 -5.42 -17.62 4.41
N HIS A 178 -5.43 -17.00 3.24
CA HIS A 178 -6.40 -17.30 2.20
C HIS A 178 -5.78 -17.19 0.78
N ASP A 179 -6.45 -17.84 -0.15
CA ASP A 179 -6.12 -17.82 -1.58
C ASP A 179 -6.99 -16.82 -2.35
N ARG A 180 -6.76 -16.71 -3.66
CA ARG A 180 -7.54 -15.82 -4.54
C ARG A 180 -9.01 -16.19 -4.69
N GLN A 181 -9.38 -17.44 -4.37
CA GLN A 181 -10.76 -17.92 -4.48
C GLN A 181 -11.58 -17.59 -3.23
N HIS A 182 -10.97 -16.98 -2.21
CA HIS A 182 -11.63 -16.65 -0.95
C HIS A 182 -12.88 -15.76 -1.15
N ASN A 183 -14.02 -16.24 -0.68
CA ASN A 183 -15.34 -15.60 -0.84
C ASN A 183 -15.73 -14.67 0.32
N ARG A 184 -14.77 -14.27 1.17
CA ARG A 184 -14.93 -13.47 2.40
C ARG A 184 -15.64 -14.18 3.56
N ALA A 185 -16.09 -15.42 3.40
CA ALA A 185 -16.68 -16.18 4.49
C ALA A 185 -15.62 -16.65 5.49
N PHE A 186 -15.96 -16.62 6.78
CA PHE A 186 -15.06 -17.12 7.84
C PHE A 186 -14.60 -18.56 7.61
N ASN A 187 -15.46 -19.40 7.04
CA ASN A 187 -15.22 -20.82 6.80
C ASN A 187 -14.43 -21.11 5.51
N ASP A 188 -14.14 -20.09 4.70
CA ASP A 188 -13.43 -20.25 3.41
C ASP A 188 -11.97 -19.79 3.48
N ARG A 189 -11.34 -19.99 4.63
CA ARG A 189 -9.95 -19.60 4.87
C ARG A 189 -9.33 -20.42 6.00
N PHE A 190 -8.02 -20.44 6.10
CA PHE A 190 -7.31 -20.95 7.28
C PHE A 190 -7.35 -19.90 8.40
N ASN A 191 -7.65 -20.33 9.62
CA ASN A 191 -7.52 -19.52 10.83
C ASN A 191 -7.00 -20.41 11.96
N ARG A 192 -5.96 -19.93 12.64
CA ARG A 192 -5.41 -20.56 13.86
C ARG A 192 -5.06 -19.50 14.88
N ARG A 193 -5.31 -19.77 16.15
CA ARG A 193 -4.98 -18.88 17.26
C ARG A 193 -3.79 -19.45 18.02
N PHE A 194 -2.92 -18.56 18.50
CA PHE A 194 -1.77 -18.85 19.32
C PHE A 194 -1.79 -17.91 20.52
N LYS A 195 -1.57 -18.43 21.71
CA LYS A 195 -1.37 -17.61 22.90
C LYS A 195 0.13 -17.37 23.04
N LEU A 196 0.53 -16.10 23.07
CA LEU A 196 1.88 -15.67 23.40
C LEU A 196 1.86 -15.20 24.86
N GLU A 197 2.73 -15.74 25.68
CA GLU A 197 2.89 -15.31 27.07
C GLU A 197 3.57 -13.94 27.14
N PRO A 198 3.52 -13.23 28.29
CA PRO A 198 4.22 -11.97 28.46
C PRO A 198 5.71 -12.07 28.11
N PHE A 199 6.21 -11.13 27.31
CA PHE A 199 7.61 -11.02 26.86
C PHE A 199 8.13 -12.27 26.12
N GLU A 200 7.21 -13.09 25.59
CA GLU A 200 7.57 -14.30 24.84
C GLU A 200 7.91 -13.97 23.39
N ARG A 201 9.12 -14.39 22.97
CA ARG A 201 9.45 -14.55 21.55
C ARG A 201 9.26 -16.00 21.16
N ARG A 202 8.49 -16.21 20.09
CA ARG A 202 8.10 -17.56 19.68
C ARG A 202 8.12 -17.72 18.16
N THR A 203 8.66 -18.85 17.71
CA THR A 203 8.59 -19.27 16.32
C THR A 203 7.37 -20.16 16.12
N LEU A 204 6.37 -19.66 15.41
CA LEU A 204 5.18 -20.40 15.03
C LEU A 204 5.48 -21.22 13.79
N ARG A 205 5.17 -22.52 13.84
CA ARG A 205 5.33 -23.45 12.71
C ARG A 205 3.96 -24.00 12.33
N ILE A 206 3.52 -23.74 11.11
CA ILE A 206 2.20 -24.12 10.60
C ILE A 206 2.43 -24.97 9.36
N THR A 207 1.94 -26.22 9.36
CA THR A 207 2.07 -27.08 8.18
C THR A 207 1.22 -26.52 7.03
N LEU A 208 1.74 -26.56 5.82
CA LEU A 208 0.99 -26.13 4.66
C LEU A 208 -0.19 -27.07 4.36
N GLU A 209 -0.14 -28.29 4.85
CA GLU A 209 -1.27 -29.22 4.78
C GLU A 209 -2.44 -28.75 5.66
N ASP A 210 -2.18 -28.24 6.87
CA ASP A 210 -3.20 -27.61 7.71
C ASP A 210 -3.82 -26.37 7.02
N ILE A 211 -2.98 -25.56 6.37
CA ILE A 211 -3.43 -24.39 5.62
C ILE A 211 -4.30 -24.83 4.45
N ARG A 212 -3.89 -25.85 3.70
CA ARG A 212 -4.62 -26.39 2.57
C ARG A 212 -6.02 -26.88 2.95
N HIS A 213 -6.16 -27.48 4.13
CA HIS A 213 -7.45 -27.94 4.66
C HIS A 213 -8.19 -26.89 5.50
N GLY A 214 -7.72 -25.64 5.51
CA GLY A 214 -8.37 -24.55 6.24
C GLY A 214 -9.80 -24.25 5.83
N PRO A 215 -10.11 -24.12 4.53
CA PRO A 215 -11.48 -23.96 4.06
C PRO A 215 -12.32 -25.24 4.32
N ARG A 216 -13.56 -25.06 4.83
CA ARG A 216 -14.40 -26.23 5.19
C ARG A 216 -15.00 -26.96 3.99
N GLN A 217 -15.23 -26.28 2.88
CA GLN A 217 -15.98 -26.81 1.73
C GLN A 217 -15.10 -27.10 0.50
N ARG A 218 -13.84 -26.72 0.54
CA ARG A 218 -12.86 -26.93 -0.53
C ARG A 218 -11.45 -27.04 0.03
N LEU A 219 -10.50 -27.44 -0.79
CA LEU A 219 -9.08 -27.27 -0.48
C LEU A 219 -8.63 -25.88 -0.91
N MET A 220 -7.73 -25.28 -0.12
CA MET A 220 -7.08 -24.02 -0.49
C MET A 220 -6.19 -24.22 -1.71
N ASP A 221 -6.21 -23.29 -2.64
CA ASP A 221 -5.34 -23.30 -3.81
C ASP A 221 -3.95 -22.79 -3.44
N MET A 222 -3.06 -23.73 -3.14
CA MET A 222 -1.68 -23.44 -2.72
C MET A 222 -0.80 -22.86 -3.84
N ALA A 223 -1.27 -22.81 -5.08
CA ALA A 223 -0.60 -22.11 -6.18
C ALA A 223 -0.95 -20.60 -6.23
N HIS A 224 -2.00 -20.18 -5.53
CA HIS A 224 -2.53 -18.83 -5.61
C HIS A 224 -2.85 -18.25 -4.23
N ILE A 225 -1.95 -18.40 -3.27
CA ILE A 225 -2.07 -17.75 -1.97
C ILE A 225 -2.09 -16.22 -2.17
N SER A 226 -3.01 -15.56 -1.51
CA SER A 226 -3.28 -14.13 -1.71
C SER A 226 -2.96 -13.26 -0.51
N ASP A 227 -3.08 -13.79 0.71
CA ASP A 227 -2.91 -12.99 1.92
C ASP A 227 -2.52 -13.83 3.12
N ILE A 228 -1.70 -13.24 3.99
CA ILE A 228 -1.41 -13.71 5.35
C ILE A 228 -1.74 -12.57 6.28
N THR A 229 -2.64 -12.77 7.23
CA THR A 229 -2.98 -11.75 8.23
C THR A 229 -2.62 -12.24 9.63
N LEU A 230 -1.88 -11.40 10.36
CA LEU A 230 -1.67 -11.54 11.80
C LEU A 230 -2.61 -10.54 12.49
N PHE A 231 -3.51 -11.03 13.32
CA PHE A 231 -4.52 -10.20 13.95
C PHE A 231 -4.71 -10.57 15.41
N ARG A 232 -5.23 -9.63 16.18
CA ARG A 232 -5.59 -9.86 17.57
C ARG A 232 -7.04 -10.33 17.67
N GLY A 233 -7.26 -11.36 18.49
CA GLY A 233 -8.58 -11.95 18.70
C GLY A 233 -9.38 -11.34 19.85
N ASP A 234 -8.75 -10.50 20.70
CA ASP A 234 -9.38 -9.92 21.87
C ASP A 234 -9.49 -8.39 21.73
N PRO A 235 -10.69 -7.79 21.87
CA PRO A 235 -10.89 -6.37 21.57
C PRO A 235 -10.43 -5.41 22.66
N GLU A 236 -9.99 -5.89 23.83
CA GLU A 236 -9.71 -5.04 24.99
C GLU A 236 -8.32 -4.40 24.99
N GLY A 237 -8.26 -3.07 25.00
CA GLY A 237 -7.06 -2.25 25.13
C GLY A 237 -6.16 -2.26 23.88
N SER A 238 -5.13 -1.46 23.86
CA SER A 238 -4.07 -1.50 22.85
C SER A 238 -3.02 -2.56 23.20
N ARG A 239 -2.43 -3.22 22.21
CA ARG A 239 -1.38 -4.22 22.39
C ARG A 239 -0.31 -4.07 21.32
N ARG A 240 0.93 -4.42 21.63
CA ARG A 240 2.01 -4.46 20.66
C ARG A 240 2.37 -5.88 20.27
N LEU A 241 2.72 -6.03 19.01
CA LEU A 241 3.25 -7.26 18.43
C LEU A 241 4.53 -6.90 17.68
N ARG A 242 5.60 -7.67 17.85
CA ARG A 242 6.77 -7.62 16.98
C ARG A 242 6.80 -8.83 16.08
N VAL A 243 7.02 -8.60 14.81
CA VAL A 243 7.17 -9.63 13.79
C VAL A 243 8.59 -9.54 13.22
N TYR A 244 9.38 -10.59 13.38
CA TYR A 244 10.77 -10.63 12.93
C TYR A 244 10.90 -11.20 11.52
N SER A 245 10.17 -12.27 11.22
CA SER A 245 10.19 -12.85 9.88
C SER A 245 8.98 -13.73 9.59
N LEU A 246 8.68 -13.85 8.30
CA LEU A 246 7.80 -14.86 7.72
C LEU A 246 8.55 -15.55 6.60
N ARG A 247 8.58 -16.90 6.58
CA ARG A 247 9.23 -17.67 5.53
C ARG A 247 8.58 -19.03 5.33
N LEU A 248 8.85 -19.62 4.20
CA LEU A 248 8.44 -20.98 3.85
C LEU A 248 9.65 -21.94 3.96
N GLU A 249 9.39 -23.14 4.50
CA GLU A 249 10.36 -24.23 4.61
C GLU A 249 9.83 -25.53 3.98
#